data_c37384c7e5a542047736ef5bb14adee7
#
_entry.id   c37384c7e5a542047736ef5bb14adee7
#
_cell.length_a   1.000
_cell.length_b   1.000
_cell.length_c   1.000
_cell.angle_alpha   90.00
_cell.angle_beta   90.00
_cell.angle_gamma   90.00
#
_symmetry.space_group_name_H-M   'P 1'
#
loop_
_entity.id
_entity.type
_entity.pdbx_description
1 polymer ?
#
loop_
_entity_poly.entity_id
_entity_poly.type
_entity_poly.pdbx_seq_one_letter_code
_entity_poly.pdbx_strand_id
1 'polypeptide(L)'
;MAFLQGKKILITGLLSNRSIAYGIAAACKREGAELAFTYVGDRFKDRIVDFAKEFGSELIFDCDVGSDEQINALFADLGKSWGQLDGLVHSIGFAPREAITGDFLEGLSRESFRIAHDISAYSFPAMAKAAMPLLKPGSSLLTLSYLGSVRATPNYNTMGLAKASLEASVRYMAESLGNKGVRVNGISAGPIKTLAASGIKDFSKLLGIVATHAPLRRNVTIEDVGNTAAFLLSDLSAGITSEITYVDGGFSHVMYAPSAE
;
A
#
# COMPACT_ATOMS: atom_id res chain seq x y z
N MET A 1 -7.26 14.51 -20.63
CA MET A 1 -6.54 15.41 -19.69
C MET A 1 -5.96 14.55 -18.58
N ALA A 2 -4.69 14.78 -18.26
CA ALA A 2 -4.02 14.09 -17.14
C ALA A 2 -4.60 14.60 -15.80
N PHE A 3 -5.36 13.77 -15.11
CA PHE A 3 -6.15 14.19 -13.94
C PHE A 3 -5.34 14.29 -12.62
N LEU A 4 -4.03 13.97 -12.68
CA LEU A 4 -3.07 14.21 -11.59
C LEU A 4 -2.02 15.27 -11.95
N GLN A 5 -2.27 16.09 -12.99
CA GLN A 5 -1.29 17.06 -13.48
C GLN A 5 -0.77 17.96 -12.37
N GLY A 6 0.56 17.92 -12.13
CA GLY A 6 1.23 18.75 -11.12
C GLY A 6 0.99 18.36 -9.67
N LYS A 7 0.26 17.27 -9.40
CA LYS A 7 0.11 16.72 -8.03
C LYS A 7 1.41 16.06 -7.58
N LYS A 8 1.86 16.36 -6.38
CA LYS A 8 3.07 15.87 -5.74
C LYS A 8 2.76 14.67 -4.88
N ILE A 9 3.24 13.48 -5.28
CA ILE A 9 2.88 12.21 -4.66
C ILE A 9 4.14 11.46 -4.19
N LEU A 10 4.21 11.21 -2.89
CA LEU A 10 5.22 10.33 -2.29
C LEU A 10 4.75 8.87 -2.36
N ILE A 11 5.56 7.99 -2.93
CA ILE A 11 5.28 6.56 -3.05
C ILE A 11 6.33 5.77 -2.27
N THR A 12 5.88 4.96 -1.32
CA THR A 12 6.74 4.08 -0.51
C THR A 12 6.59 2.63 -0.96
N GLY A 13 7.56 1.77 -0.60
CA GLY A 13 7.48 0.33 -0.83
C GLY A 13 7.78 -0.11 -2.27
N LEU A 14 8.40 0.74 -3.08
CA LEU A 14 8.88 0.38 -4.41
C LEU A 14 10.16 -0.47 -4.30
N LEU A 15 10.07 -1.78 -4.52
CA LEU A 15 11.20 -2.70 -4.43
C LEU A 15 11.58 -3.34 -5.77
N SER A 16 10.66 -3.40 -6.73
CA SER A 16 10.87 -3.98 -8.05
C SER A 16 9.77 -3.52 -9.02
N ASN A 17 9.97 -3.75 -10.31
CA ASN A 17 8.95 -3.54 -11.34
C ASN A 17 7.72 -4.48 -11.23
N ARG A 18 7.73 -5.41 -10.27
CA ARG A 18 6.58 -6.27 -9.93
C ARG A 18 5.85 -5.79 -8.67
N SER A 19 6.34 -4.75 -8.00
CA SER A 19 5.66 -4.18 -6.82
C SER A 19 4.37 -3.48 -7.23
N ILE A 20 3.36 -3.54 -6.39
CA ILE A 20 2.14 -2.74 -6.58
C ILE A 20 2.50 -1.24 -6.62
N ALA A 21 3.46 -0.81 -5.80
CA ALA A 21 3.99 0.56 -5.83
C ALA A 21 4.50 1.00 -7.20
N TYR A 22 5.10 0.07 -7.99
CA TYR A 22 5.51 0.37 -9.36
C TYR A 22 4.31 0.63 -10.29
N GLY A 23 3.27 -0.21 -10.21
CA GLY A 23 2.04 0.00 -10.97
C GLY A 23 1.35 1.32 -10.61
N ILE A 24 1.36 1.69 -9.31
CA ILE A 24 0.85 2.98 -8.84
C ILE A 24 1.68 4.13 -9.40
N ALA A 25 3.02 4.04 -9.34
CA ALA A 25 3.92 5.05 -9.87
C ALA A 25 3.69 5.26 -11.39
N ALA A 26 3.59 4.17 -12.15
CA ALA A 26 3.32 4.21 -13.59
C ALA A 26 1.99 4.89 -13.91
N ALA A 27 0.92 4.56 -13.19
CA ALA A 27 -0.39 5.18 -13.37
C ALA A 27 -0.37 6.68 -12.99
N CYS A 28 0.20 7.04 -11.84
CA CYS A 28 0.30 8.42 -11.40
C CYS A 28 1.14 9.27 -12.37
N LYS A 29 2.27 8.73 -12.84
CA LYS A 29 3.12 9.41 -13.83
C LYS A 29 2.39 9.62 -15.15
N ARG A 30 1.69 8.60 -15.66
CA ARG A 30 0.87 8.71 -16.87
C ARG A 30 -0.17 9.82 -16.77
N GLU A 31 -0.75 10.02 -15.59
CA GLU A 31 -1.73 11.06 -15.32
C GLU A 31 -1.12 12.41 -14.90
N GLY A 32 0.20 12.58 -15.04
CA GLY A 32 0.89 13.87 -14.92
C GLY A 32 1.37 14.24 -13.52
N ALA A 33 1.42 13.29 -12.57
CA ALA A 33 1.94 13.55 -11.23
C ALA A 33 3.47 13.72 -11.22
N GLU A 34 3.95 14.52 -10.28
CA GLU A 34 5.33 14.58 -9.84
C GLU A 34 5.52 13.57 -8.70
N LEU A 35 6.53 12.70 -8.80
CA LEU A 35 6.72 11.58 -7.89
C LEU A 35 7.97 11.74 -7.04
N ALA A 36 7.91 11.25 -5.80
CA ALA A 36 9.05 11.01 -4.95
C ALA A 36 8.96 9.58 -4.38
N PHE A 37 10.11 9.01 -4.00
CA PHE A 37 10.18 7.63 -3.56
C PHE A 37 10.97 7.48 -2.27
N THR A 38 10.72 6.39 -1.53
CA THR A 38 11.55 5.98 -0.41
C THR A 38 12.26 4.65 -0.70
N TYR A 39 13.42 4.48 -0.07
CA TYR A 39 14.13 3.21 0.00
C TYR A 39 14.50 2.93 1.46
N VAL A 40 14.92 1.71 1.77
CA VAL A 40 15.42 1.33 3.09
C VAL A 40 16.80 0.69 2.96
N GLY A 41 17.80 1.37 3.51
CA GLY A 41 19.19 0.94 3.50
C GLY A 41 19.86 0.94 2.12
N ASP A 42 21.18 1.04 2.11
CA ASP A 42 22.00 1.21 0.90
C ASP A 42 21.80 0.10 -0.15
N ARG A 43 21.48 -1.11 0.29
CA ARG A 43 21.25 -2.26 -0.61
C ARG A 43 20.21 -2.00 -1.70
N PHE A 44 19.20 -1.19 -1.42
CA PHE A 44 18.11 -0.94 -2.36
C PHE A 44 18.23 0.41 -3.07
N LYS A 45 19.12 1.27 -2.61
CA LYS A 45 19.26 2.66 -3.08
C LYS A 45 19.41 2.75 -4.59
N ASP A 46 20.43 2.09 -5.17
CA ASP A 46 20.72 2.20 -6.60
C ASP A 46 19.53 1.78 -7.46
N ARG A 47 18.84 0.70 -7.06
CA ARG A 47 17.64 0.24 -7.76
C ARG A 47 16.51 1.27 -7.72
N ILE A 48 16.32 1.93 -6.57
CA ILE A 48 15.27 2.95 -6.46
C ILE A 48 15.65 4.23 -7.21
N VAL A 49 16.93 4.58 -7.26
CA VAL A 49 17.44 5.65 -8.13
C VAL A 49 17.06 5.37 -9.59
N ASP A 50 17.29 4.15 -10.07
CA ASP A 50 16.97 3.78 -11.46
C ASP A 50 15.46 3.86 -11.75
N PHE A 51 14.61 3.36 -10.84
CA PHE A 51 13.15 3.51 -10.97
C PHE A 51 12.71 4.98 -10.89
N ALA A 52 13.27 5.77 -9.99
CA ALA A 52 12.94 7.18 -9.89
C ALA A 52 13.25 7.91 -11.21
N LYS A 53 14.41 7.65 -11.83
CA LYS A 53 14.77 8.17 -13.16
C LYS A 53 13.80 7.74 -14.25
N GLU A 54 13.37 6.47 -14.25
CA GLU A 54 12.36 5.95 -15.18
C GLU A 54 11.06 6.75 -15.11
N PHE A 55 10.67 7.14 -13.91
CA PHE A 55 9.49 8.00 -13.66
C PHE A 55 9.79 9.51 -13.75
N GLY A 56 10.99 9.89 -14.14
CA GLY A 56 11.40 11.29 -14.28
C GLY A 56 11.48 12.04 -12.95
N SER A 57 11.92 11.35 -11.90
CA SER A 57 12.13 11.92 -10.57
C SER A 57 13.58 11.73 -10.12
N GLU A 58 14.09 12.72 -9.37
CA GLU A 58 15.36 12.64 -8.66
C GLU A 58 15.15 12.60 -7.13
N LEU A 59 13.90 12.70 -6.66
CA LEU A 59 13.56 12.74 -5.24
C LEU A 59 13.43 11.33 -4.67
N ILE A 60 14.47 10.91 -3.98
CA ILE A 60 14.53 9.65 -3.24
C ILE A 60 15.00 9.91 -1.82
N PHE A 61 14.42 9.21 -0.86
CA PHE A 61 14.72 9.41 0.56
C PHE A 61 14.95 8.06 1.24
N ASP A 62 15.96 7.99 2.11
CA ASP A 62 16.11 6.83 3.00
C ASP A 62 15.06 6.90 4.11
N CYS A 63 14.34 5.83 4.34
CA CYS A 63 13.34 5.76 5.39
C CYS A 63 13.01 4.33 5.77
N ASP A 64 13.53 3.88 6.90
CA ASP A 64 13.02 2.73 7.61
C ASP A 64 11.81 3.17 8.46
N VAL A 65 10.63 2.67 8.13
CA VAL A 65 9.39 3.00 8.85
C VAL A 65 9.31 2.39 10.25
N GLY A 66 10.28 1.59 10.65
CA GLY A 66 10.51 1.15 12.03
C GLY A 66 11.18 2.22 12.91
N SER A 67 11.53 3.40 12.36
CA SER A 67 12.15 4.52 13.08
C SER A 67 11.34 5.80 12.89
N ASP A 68 10.78 6.31 13.99
CA ASP A 68 10.09 7.60 13.99
C ASP A 68 11.03 8.75 13.60
N GLU A 69 12.32 8.67 13.95
CA GLU A 69 13.33 9.65 13.57
C GLU A 69 13.50 9.71 12.05
N GLN A 70 13.59 8.56 11.38
CA GLN A 70 13.71 8.50 9.92
C GLN A 70 12.42 8.96 9.23
N ILE A 71 11.25 8.60 9.75
CA ILE A 71 9.97 9.10 9.26
C ILE A 71 9.93 10.64 9.35
N ASN A 72 10.30 11.22 10.49
CA ASN A 72 10.30 12.66 10.66
C ASN A 72 11.31 13.36 9.73
N ALA A 73 12.51 12.80 9.57
CA ALA A 73 13.54 13.31 8.67
C ALA A 73 13.07 13.30 7.21
N LEU A 74 12.44 12.21 6.77
CA LEU A 74 11.85 12.10 5.42
C LEU A 74 10.93 13.28 5.12
N PHE A 75 9.94 13.57 5.98
CA PHE A 75 8.98 14.64 5.71
C PHE A 75 9.58 16.03 5.88
N ALA A 76 10.58 16.21 6.75
CA ALA A 76 11.32 17.45 6.83
C ALA A 76 12.10 17.76 5.52
N ASP A 77 12.76 16.75 4.93
CA ASP A 77 13.53 16.91 3.68
C ASP A 77 12.59 17.01 2.46
N LEU A 78 11.51 16.25 2.43
CA LEU A 78 10.48 16.37 1.40
C LEU A 78 9.85 17.79 1.42
N GLY A 79 9.65 18.36 2.61
CA GLY A 79 9.15 19.71 2.79
C GLY A 79 10.07 20.77 2.21
N LYS A 80 11.39 20.62 2.33
CA LYS A 80 12.38 21.51 1.69
C LYS A 80 12.31 21.44 0.16
N SER A 81 12.02 20.25 -0.39
CA SER A 81 11.98 20.04 -1.83
C SER A 81 10.65 20.50 -2.45
N TRP A 82 9.52 20.19 -1.80
CA TRP A 82 8.19 20.40 -2.38
C TRP A 82 7.34 21.46 -1.68
N GLY A 83 7.57 21.71 -0.39
CA GLY A 83 6.77 22.64 0.42
C GLY A 83 5.31 22.19 0.67
N GLN A 84 4.81 21.20 -0.08
CA GLN A 84 3.47 20.62 0.04
C GLN A 84 3.46 19.18 -0.44
N LEU A 85 2.44 18.41 -0.01
CA LEU A 85 2.22 17.04 -0.41
C LEU A 85 0.74 16.84 -0.80
N ASP A 86 0.48 16.41 -2.04
CA ASP A 86 -0.86 16.14 -2.54
C ASP A 86 -1.28 14.69 -2.33
N GLY A 87 -0.33 13.75 -2.30
CA GLY A 87 -0.61 12.34 -2.11
C GLY A 87 0.49 11.59 -1.37
N LEU A 88 0.10 10.68 -0.48
CA LEU A 88 0.98 9.70 0.17
C LEU A 88 0.48 8.29 -0.13
N VAL A 89 1.33 7.46 -0.72
CA VAL A 89 1.06 6.04 -0.94
C VAL A 89 1.91 5.21 0.01
N HIS A 90 1.25 4.58 0.97
CA HIS A 90 1.84 3.62 1.89
C HIS A 90 1.68 2.20 1.32
N SER A 91 2.72 1.72 0.63
CA SER A 91 2.76 0.37 0.04
C SER A 91 3.77 -0.52 0.77
N ILE A 92 3.69 -0.52 2.10
CA ILE A 92 4.62 -1.21 3.00
C ILE A 92 3.89 -2.31 3.76
N GLY A 93 4.59 -3.41 3.98
CA GLY A 93 4.13 -4.49 4.84
C GLY A 93 5.26 -5.49 5.03
N PHE A 94 5.44 -5.92 6.27
CA PHE A 94 6.42 -6.94 6.65
C PHE A 94 5.92 -7.72 7.86
N ALA A 95 6.15 -9.03 7.83
CA ALA A 95 6.06 -9.88 9.00
C ALA A 95 7.21 -10.92 8.96
N PRO A 96 7.76 -11.32 10.11
CA PRO A 96 8.70 -12.45 10.18
C PRO A 96 8.10 -13.72 9.58
N ARG A 97 8.94 -14.54 8.98
CA ARG A 97 8.48 -15.74 8.24
C ARG A 97 7.66 -16.70 9.09
N GLU A 98 8.04 -16.90 10.34
CA GLU A 98 7.32 -17.73 11.30
C GLU A 98 5.88 -17.25 11.56
N ALA A 99 5.67 -15.94 11.48
CA ALA A 99 4.34 -15.32 11.68
C ALA A 99 3.38 -15.50 10.49
N ILE A 100 3.88 -15.98 9.35
CA ILE A 100 3.12 -16.17 8.09
C ILE A 100 3.31 -17.56 7.50
N THR A 101 3.64 -18.56 8.33
CA THR A 101 3.87 -19.94 7.88
C THR A 101 3.20 -20.91 8.85
N GLY A 102 2.52 -21.94 8.31
CA GLY A 102 1.90 -23.00 9.10
C GLY A 102 0.64 -22.59 9.86
N ASP A 103 0.38 -23.23 10.97
CA ASP A 103 -0.76 -22.92 11.83
C ASP A 103 -0.60 -21.56 12.51
N PHE A 104 -1.71 -20.84 12.68
CA PHE A 104 -1.70 -19.49 13.25
C PHE A 104 -1.20 -19.47 14.71
N LEU A 105 -1.72 -20.38 15.54
CA LEU A 105 -1.37 -20.38 16.97
C LEU A 105 0.03 -20.94 17.21
N GLU A 106 0.47 -21.93 16.41
CA GLU A 106 1.84 -22.48 16.50
C GLU A 106 2.90 -21.42 16.11
N GLY A 107 2.63 -20.60 15.08
CA GLY A 107 3.55 -19.55 14.63
C GLY A 107 3.43 -18.22 15.40
N LEU A 108 2.50 -18.11 16.36
CA LEU A 108 2.26 -16.88 17.10
C LEU A 108 3.33 -16.63 18.16
N SER A 109 4.01 -15.51 18.07
CA SER A 109 4.89 -14.99 19.14
C SER A 109 4.62 -13.50 19.39
N ARG A 110 4.90 -13.06 20.61
CA ARG A 110 4.77 -11.63 20.98
C ARG A 110 5.64 -10.75 20.08
N GLU A 111 6.86 -11.18 19.79
CA GLU A 111 7.81 -10.40 18.99
C GLU A 111 7.40 -10.35 17.52
N SER A 112 7.02 -11.47 16.92
CA SER A 112 6.52 -11.49 15.53
C SER A 112 5.24 -10.68 15.38
N PHE A 113 4.35 -10.73 16.37
CA PHE A 113 3.14 -9.91 16.40
C PHE A 113 3.48 -8.41 16.45
N ARG A 114 4.41 -8.03 17.36
CA ARG A 114 4.88 -6.64 17.50
C ARG A 114 5.46 -6.12 16.19
N ILE A 115 6.40 -6.86 15.59
CA ILE A 115 7.07 -6.47 14.34
C ILE A 115 6.05 -6.29 13.20
N ALA A 116 5.13 -7.26 13.04
CA ALA A 116 4.13 -7.20 11.98
C ALA A 116 3.22 -5.98 12.10
N HIS A 117 2.78 -5.64 13.33
CA HIS A 117 1.92 -4.48 13.56
C HIS A 117 2.69 -3.16 13.47
N ASP A 118 3.90 -3.12 13.97
CA ASP A 118 4.78 -1.95 13.91
C ASP A 118 5.00 -1.52 12.46
N ILE A 119 5.51 -2.43 11.64
CA ILE A 119 5.85 -2.13 10.24
C ILE A 119 4.62 -2.05 9.34
N SER A 120 3.59 -2.90 9.54
CA SER A 120 2.50 -3.03 8.57
C SER A 120 1.21 -2.29 8.95
N ALA A 121 1.11 -1.78 10.17
CA ALA A 121 -0.06 -1.05 10.64
C ALA A 121 0.30 0.33 11.20
N TYR A 122 1.18 0.41 12.22
CA TYR A 122 1.55 1.67 12.87
C TYR A 122 2.25 2.65 11.92
N SER A 123 3.08 2.17 11.01
CA SER A 123 3.86 3.03 10.12
C SER A 123 3.01 3.97 9.24
N PHE A 124 1.79 3.56 8.84
CA PHE A 124 0.91 4.44 8.04
C PHE A 124 0.43 5.67 8.83
N PRO A 125 -0.20 5.55 10.01
CA PRO A 125 -0.54 6.72 10.82
C PRO A 125 0.68 7.51 11.30
N ALA A 126 1.83 6.87 11.55
CA ALA A 126 3.06 7.57 11.89
C ALA A 126 3.54 8.47 10.75
N MET A 127 3.58 7.94 9.51
CA MET A 127 3.89 8.73 8.32
C MET A 127 2.88 9.86 8.07
N ALA A 128 1.59 9.58 8.24
CA ALA A 128 0.56 10.61 8.10
C ALA A 128 0.72 11.74 9.12
N LYS A 129 1.04 11.40 10.38
CA LYS A 129 1.33 12.38 11.45
C LYS A 129 2.51 13.27 11.07
N ALA A 130 3.60 12.69 10.62
CA ALA A 130 4.80 13.43 10.20
C ALA A 130 4.54 14.28 8.93
N ALA A 131 3.65 13.82 8.03
CA ALA A 131 3.27 14.53 6.83
C ALA A 131 2.35 15.74 7.08
N MET A 132 1.67 15.82 8.24
CA MET A 132 0.65 16.85 8.51
C MET A 132 1.06 18.29 8.16
N PRO A 133 2.29 18.76 8.40
CA PRO A 133 2.70 20.11 8.02
C PRO A 133 2.71 20.38 6.51
N LEU A 134 2.75 19.33 5.69
CA LEU A 134 2.81 19.40 4.22
C LEU A 134 1.43 19.16 3.57
N LEU A 135 0.47 18.61 4.32
CA LEU A 135 -0.87 18.30 3.81
C LEU A 135 -1.70 19.58 3.70
N LYS A 136 -2.53 19.62 2.67
CA LYS A 136 -3.46 20.72 2.39
C LYS A 136 -4.85 20.18 2.03
N PRO A 137 -5.89 21.00 1.99
CA PRO A 137 -7.19 20.60 1.44
C PRO A 137 -7.04 20.01 0.04
N GLY A 138 -7.62 18.84 -0.19
CA GLY A 138 -7.48 18.06 -1.42
C GLY A 138 -6.37 17.01 -1.40
N SER A 139 -5.49 16.99 -0.38
CA SER A 139 -4.51 15.89 -0.21
C SER A 139 -5.20 14.54 0.02
N SER A 140 -4.59 13.46 -0.46
CA SER A 140 -5.11 12.10 -0.36
C SER A 140 -4.05 11.11 0.13
N LEU A 141 -4.35 10.39 1.21
CA LEU A 141 -3.50 9.34 1.77
C LEU A 141 -4.08 7.98 1.39
N LEU A 142 -3.23 7.07 0.92
CA LEU A 142 -3.63 5.77 0.42
C LEU A 142 -2.74 4.66 0.99
N THR A 143 -3.36 3.58 1.46
CA THR A 143 -2.62 2.38 1.87
C THR A 143 -3.08 1.14 1.10
N LEU A 144 -2.29 0.07 1.18
CA LEU A 144 -2.58 -1.23 0.55
C LEU A 144 -2.91 -2.27 1.61
N SER A 145 -4.06 -2.91 1.44
CA SER A 145 -4.56 -4.01 2.26
C SER A 145 -4.76 -5.28 1.44
N TYR A 146 -5.30 -6.29 2.08
CA TYR A 146 -5.61 -7.59 1.49
C TYR A 146 -6.82 -8.21 2.20
N LEU A 147 -7.56 -9.05 1.48
CA LEU A 147 -8.75 -9.75 1.98
C LEU A 147 -8.55 -10.47 3.33
N GLY A 148 -7.31 -10.86 3.64
CA GLY A 148 -6.92 -11.44 4.93
C GLY A 148 -7.18 -10.54 6.16
N SER A 149 -7.48 -9.27 5.98
CA SER A 149 -7.91 -8.35 7.05
C SER A 149 -9.30 -8.67 7.59
N VAL A 150 -10.20 -9.21 6.75
CA VAL A 150 -11.62 -9.50 7.07
C VAL A 150 -11.98 -10.97 6.97
N ARG A 151 -11.12 -11.79 6.37
CA ARG A 151 -11.30 -13.25 6.25
C ARG A 151 -10.03 -13.98 6.62
N ALA A 152 -10.13 -15.00 7.47
CA ALA A 152 -8.97 -15.84 7.80
C ALA A 152 -8.42 -16.50 6.53
N THR A 153 -7.18 -16.21 6.22
CA THR A 153 -6.46 -16.76 5.06
C THR A 153 -5.29 -17.61 5.57
N PRO A 154 -5.26 -18.92 5.28
CA PRO A 154 -4.15 -19.78 5.68
C PRO A 154 -2.80 -19.24 5.22
N ASN A 155 -1.78 -19.34 6.06
CA ASN A 155 -0.43 -18.82 5.84
C ASN A 155 -0.33 -17.28 5.72
N TYR A 156 -1.41 -16.54 6.00
CA TYR A 156 -1.36 -15.09 6.12
C TYR A 156 -1.31 -14.64 7.60
N ASN A 157 -1.99 -15.40 8.46
CA ASN A 157 -1.87 -15.42 9.93
C ASN A 157 -1.75 -14.01 10.56
N THR A 158 -0.66 -13.71 11.29
CA THR A 158 -0.44 -12.43 11.99
C THR A 158 -0.49 -11.22 11.05
N MET A 159 -0.13 -11.37 9.78
CA MET A 159 -0.26 -10.29 8.80
C MET A 159 -1.73 -9.90 8.57
N GLY A 160 -2.66 -10.88 8.65
CA GLY A 160 -4.10 -10.59 8.57
C GLY A 160 -4.57 -9.66 9.67
N LEU A 161 -4.11 -9.88 10.91
CA LEU A 161 -4.41 -9.03 12.05
C LEU A 161 -3.79 -7.63 11.88
N ALA A 162 -2.56 -7.54 11.40
CA ALA A 162 -1.91 -6.27 11.11
C ALA A 162 -2.67 -5.49 10.02
N LYS A 163 -3.16 -6.17 8.96
CA LYS A 163 -3.97 -5.54 7.91
C LYS A 163 -5.35 -5.11 8.42
N ALA A 164 -5.98 -5.84 9.34
CA ALA A 164 -7.21 -5.41 10.01
C ALA A 164 -7.00 -4.13 10.83
N SER A 165 -5.89 -4.06 11.58
CA SER A 165 -5.48 -2.85 12.31
C SER A 165 -5.19 -1.67 11.35
N LEU A 166 -4.52 -1.93 10.21
CA LEU A 166 -4.26 -0.93 9.17
C LEU A 166 -5.57 -0.36 8.58
N GLU A 167 -6.55 -1.21 8.27
CA GLU A 167 -7.87 -0.77 7.77
C GLU A 167 -8.66 0.01 8.81
N ALA A 168 -8.55 -0.36 10.08
CA ALA A 168 -9.09 0.45 11.17
C ALA A 168 -8.43 1.84 11.20
N SER A 169 -7.10 1.93 11.05
CA SER A 169 -6.36 3.20 11.01
C SER A 169 -6.84 4.11 9.89
N VAL A 170 -7.22 3.58 8.72
CA VAL A 170 -7.81 4.38 7.62
C VAL A 170 -9.04 5.15 8.11
N ARG A 171 -9.95 4.49 8.85
CA ARG A 171 -11.17 5.13 9.37
C ARG A 171 -10.88 6.21 10.41
N TYR A 172 -10.00 5.93 11.38
CA TYR A 172 -9.61 6.91 12.40
C TYR A 172 -8.85 8.11 11.83
N MET A 173 -7.98 7.87 10.85
CA MET A 173 -7.26 8.94 10.16
C MET A 173 -8.19 9.80 9.29
N ALA A 174 -9.17 9.18 8.61
CA ALA A 174 -10.17 9.89 7.82
C ALA A 174 -11.00 10.83 8.70
N GLU A 175 -11.41 10.39 9.89
CA GLU A 175 -12.10 11.22 10.88
C GLU A 175 -11.21 12.38 11.35
N SER A 176 -9.96 12.10 11.71
CA SER A 176 -9.01 13.11 12.23
C SER A 176 -8.62 14.17 11.21
N LEU A 177 -8.56 13.82 9.92
CA LEU A 177 -8.03 14.68 8.85
C LEU A 177 -9.14 15.25 7.95
N GLY A 178 -10.34 14.69 8.00
CA GLY A 178 -11.44 15.08 7.12
C GLY A 178 -11.86 16.55 7.27
N ASN A 179 -11.85 17.09 8.48
CA ASN A 179 -12.12 18.50 8.74
C ASN A 179 -11.05 19.44 8.17
N LYS A 180 -9.89 18.91 7.78
CA LYS A 180 -8.82 19.64 7.08
C LYS A 180 -8.88 19.45 5.56
N GLY A 181 -9.93 18.80 5.05
CA GLY A 181 -10.10 18.50 3.64
C GLY A 181 -9.13 17.43 3.10
N VAL A 182 -8.55 16.59 3.96
CA VAL A 182 -7.64 15.50 3.58
C VAL A 182 -8.40 14.18 3.61
N ARG A 183 -8.30 13.40 2.54
CA ARG A 183 -8.94 12.09 2.41
C ARG A 183 -7.96 10.97 2.76
N VAL A 184 -8.47 9.90 3.34
CA VAL A 184 -7.69 8.70 3.68
C VAL A 184 -8.45 7.46 3.24
N ASN A 185 -7.85 6.65 2.38
CA ASN A 185 -8.45 5.44 1.83
C ASN A 185 -7.46 4.28 1.79
N GLY A 186 -7.98 3.09 1.56
CA GLY A 186 -7.19 1.89 1.34
C GLY A 186 -7.65 1.16 0.07
N ILE A 187 -6.76 0.37 -0.51
CA ILE A 187 -7.07 -0.60 -1.55
C ILE A 187 -6.80 -2.00 -1.01
N SER A 188 -7.82 -2.85 -0.98
CA SER A 188 -7.69 -4.29 -0.75
C SER A 188 -7.46 -4.96 -2.12
N ALA A 189 -6.19 -5.22 -2.44
CA ALA A 189 -5.82 -5.81 -3.72
C ALA A 189 -5.99 -7.33 -3.69
N GLY A 190 -6.41 -7.92 -4.80
CA GLY A 190 -6.32 -9.37 -5.01
C GLY A 190 -4.87 -9.86 -5.00
N PRO A 191 -4.63 -11.18 -4.99
CA PRO A 191 -3.28 -11.70 -4.97
C PRO A 191 -2.52 -11.37 -6.26
N ILE A 192 -1.36 -10.74 -6.09
CA ILE A 192 -0.43 -10.37 -7.18
C ILE A 192 0.95 -10.97 -6.87
N LYS A 193 1.60 -11.52 -7.87
CA LYS A 193 2.93 -12.13 -7.73
C LYS A 193 4.02 -11.07 -7.57
N THR A 194 4.13 -10.52 -6.36
CA THR A 194 5.16 -9.56 -5.95
C THR A 194 6.33 -10.26 -5.24
N LEU A 195 7.42 -9.52 -4.97
CA LEU A 195 8.51 -10.04 -4.14
C LEU A 195 8.03 -10.35 -2.71
N ALA A 196 7.19 -9.50 -2.13
CA ALA A 196 6.62 -9.73 -0.80
C ALA A 196 5.75 -10.99 -0.77
N ALA A 197 4.92 -11.22 -1.78
CA ALA A 197 4.07 -12.40 -1.89
C ALA A 197 4.86 -13.70 -2.09
N SER A 198 6.09 -13.65 -2.59
CA SER A 198 6.93 -14.84 -2.81
C SER A 198 7.30 -15.57 -1.51
N GLY A 199 7.20 -14.91 -0.36
CA GLY A 199 7.42 -15.50 0.97
C GLY A 199 6.21 -16.29 1.51
N ILE A 200 5.03 -16.18 0.90
CA ILE A 200 3.82 -16.86 1.34
C ILE A 200 3.77 -18.25 0.77
N LYS A 201 3.66 -19.26 1.65
CA LYS A 201 3.54 -20.66 1.24
C LYS A 201 2.27 -20.87 0.38
N ASP A 202 2.39 -21.72 -0.63
CA ASP A 202 1.27 -22.09 -1.55
C ASP A 202 0.64 -20.90 -2.32
N PHE A 203 1.33 -19.76 -2.43
CA PHE A 203 0.80 -18.57 -3.11
C PHE A 203 0.36 -18.84 -4.56
N SER A 204 1.06 -19.73 -5.27
CA SER A 204 0.68 -20.10 -6.65
C SER A 204 -0.67 -20.83 -6.72
N LYS A 205 -1.02 -21.62 -5.69
CA LYS A 205 -2.34 -22.27 -5.60
C LYS A 205 -3.43 -21.22 -5.38
N LEU A 206 -3.16 -20.23 -4.51
CA LEU A 206 -4.08 -19.11 -4.28
C LEU A 206 -4.36 -18.33 -5.59
N LEU A 207 -3.31 -18.03 -6.39
CA LEU A 207 -3.49 -17.39 -7.69
C LEU A 207 -4.39 -18.22 -8.62
N GLY A 208 -4.22 -19.56 -8.65
CA GLY A 208 -5.09 -20.46 -9.43
C GLY A 208 -6.54 -20.41 -8.97
N ILE A 209 -6.77 -20.45 -7.67
CA ILE A 209 -8.12 -20.38 -7.09
C ILE A 209 -8.79 -19.06 -7.48
N VAL A 210 -8.11 -17.93 -7.32
CA VAL A 210 -8.68 -16.62 -7.66
C VAL A 210 -8.95 -16.51 -9.15
N ALA A 211 -8.02 -16.94 -10.02
CA ALA A 211 -8.22 -16.91 -11.46
C ALA A 211 -9.44 -17.76 -11.91
N THR A 212 -9.74 -18.84 -11.19
CA THR A 212 -10.88 -19.74 -11.50
C THR A 212 -12.21 -19.21 -10.96
N HIS A 213 -12.20 -18.57 -9.78
CA HIS A 213 -13.43 -18.26 -9.04
C HIS A 213 -13.82 -16.79 -9.04
N ALA A 214 -12.87 -15.87 -9.25
CA ALA A 214 -13.20 -14.46 -9.37
C ALA A 214 -14.21 -14.24 -10.53
N PRO A 215 -15.21 -13.35 -10.39
CA PRO A 215 -16.15 -13.02 -11.47
C PRO A 215 -15.46 -12.67 -12.78
N LEU A 216 -14.33 -11.95 -12.74
CA LEU A 216 -13.57 -11.60 -13.95
C LEU A 216 -12.70 -12.74 -14.50
N ARG A 217 -12.69 -13.93 -13.83
CA ARG A 217 -11.93 -15.12 -14.27
C ARG A 217 -10.44 -14.86 -14.55
N ARG A 218 -9.86 -13.92 -13.86
CA ARG A 218 -8.44 -13.60 -13.88
C ARG A 218 -7.95 -13.04 -12.57
N ASN A 219 -6.65 -13.14 -12.34
CA ASN A 219 -6.01 -12.34 -11.30
C ASN A 219 -5.93 -10.87 -11.74
N VAL A 220 -5.94 -9.97 -10.77
CA VAL A 220 -5.66 -8.56 -11.02
C VAL A 220 -4.15 -8.32 -11.18
N THR A 221 -3.83 -7.23 -11.83
CA THR A 221 -2.45 -6.81 -12.12
C THR A 221 -2.05 -5.60 -11.29
N ILE A 222 -0.76 -5.27 -11.26
CA ILE A 222 -0.27 -4.03 -10.65
C ILE A 222 -0.84 -2.79 -11.37
N GLU A 223 -1.20 -2.91 -12.63
CA GLU A 223 -1.85 -1.85 -13.40
C GLU A 223 -3.31 -1.63 -12.98
N ASP A 224 -4.09 -2.71 -12.77
CA ASP A 224 -5.46 -2.59 -12.25
C ASP A 224 -5.48 -1.82 -10.91
N VAL A 225 -4.55 -2.16 -10.00
CA VAL A 225 -4.41 -1.47 -8.72
C VAL A 225 -3.88 -0.05 -8.90
N GLY A 226 -2.92 0.16 -9.79
CA GLY A 226 -2.36 1.46 -10.11
C GLY A 226 -3.40 2.45 -10.63
N ASN A 227 -4.28 2.01 -11.53
CA ASN A 227 -5.37 2.84 -12.07
C ASN A 227 -6.35 3.26 -10.97
N THR A 228 -6.73 2.35 -10.09
CA THR A 228 -7.58 2.65 -8.93
C THR A 228 -6.88 3.61 -7.96
N ALA A 229 -5.59 3.41 -7.70
CA ALA A 229 -4.81 4.30 -6.85
C ALA A 229 -4.73 5.72 -7.42
N ALA A 230 -4.46 5.86 -8.73
CA ALA A 230 -4.44 7.17 -9.39
C ALA A 230 -5.80 7.89 -9.28
N PHE A 231 -6.91 7.16 -9.46
CA PHE A 231 -8.26 7.70 -9.22
C PHE A 231 -8.46 8.17 -7.77
N LEU A 232 -8.12 7.35 -6.77
CA LEU A 232 -8.28 7.67 -5.35
C LEU A 232 -7.37 8.83 -4.89
N LEU A 233 -6.23 9.04 -5.54
CA LEU A 233 -5.32 10.15 -5.28
C LEU A 233 -5.75 11.46 -5.97
N SER A 234 -6.68 11.40 -6.91
CA SER A 234 -7.15 12.53 -7.70
C SER A 234 -8.38 13.23 -7.10
N ASP A 235 -8.69 14.39 -7.65
CA ASP A 235 -9.91 15.14 -7.29
C ASP A 235 -11.20 14.48 -7.83
N LEU A 236 -11.08 13.51 -8.75
CA LEU A 236 -12.21 12.71 -9.23
C LEU A 236 -12.86 11.87 -8.11
N SER A 237 -12.11 11.58 -7.05
CA SER A 237 -12.60 10.87 -5.86
C SER A 237 -12.83 11.79 -4.65
N ALA A 238 -13.11 13.08 -4.86
CA ALA A 238 -13.25 14.07 -3.79
C ALA A 238 -14.30 13.71 -2.72
N GLY A 239 -15.32 12.94 -3.07
CA GLY A 239 -16.36 12.45 -2.16
C GLY A 239 -16.02 11.11 -1.46
N ILE A 240 -14.81 10.54 -1.67
CA ILE A 240 -14.45 9.22 -1.15
C ILE A 240 -13.36 9.36 -0.09
N THR A 241 -13.69 9.03 1.16
CA THR A 241 -12.75 8.91 2.28
C THR A 241 -13.21 7.83 3.25
N SER A 242 -12.31 7.28 4.04
CA SER A 242 -12.61 6.19 5.01
C SER A 242 -12.97 4.84 4.34
N GLU A 243 -12.69 4.69 3.05
CA GLU A 243 -13.10 3.54 2.25
C GLU A 243 -11.94 2.55 2.04
N ILE A 244 -12.28 1.27 1.98
CA ILE A 244 -11.38 0.19 1.53
C ILE A 244 -11.94 -0.36 0.23
N THR A 245 -11.37 0.09 -0.88
CA THR A 245 -11.80 -0.31 -2.23
C THR A 245 -11.20 -1.65 -2.61
N TYR A 246 -12.04 -2.62 -2.96
CA TYR A 246 -11.57 -3.93 -3.44
C TYR A 246 -11.19 -3.87 -4.92
N VAL A 247 -9.94 -4.27 -5.21
CA VAL A 247 -9.43 -4.47 -6.57
C VAL A 247 -8.94 -5.91 -6.67
N ASP A 248 -9.87 -6.86 -6.86
CA ASP A 248 -9.63 -8.30 -6.76
C ASP A 248 -10.42 -9.14 -7.78
N GLY A 249 -10.94 -8.51 -8.82
CA GLY A 249 -11.75 -9.16 -9.83
C GLY A 249 -13.13 -9.62 -9.33
N GLY A 250 -13.56 -9.11 -8.16
CA GLY A 250 -14.83 -9.46 -7.49
C GLY A 250 -14.73 -10.68 -6.58
N PHE A 251 -13.53 -11.23 -6.38
CA PHE A 251 -13.32 -12.47 -5.61
C PHE A 251 -13.84 -12.39 -4.17
N SER A 252 -13.67 -11.26 -3.50
CA SER A 252 -14.11 -11.07 -2.10
C SER A 252 -15.62 -11.19 -1.89
N HIS A 253 -16.42 -11.01 -2.94
CA HIS A 253 -17.89 -10.96 -2.88
C HIS A 253 -18.58 -12.24 -3.34
N VAL A 254 -17.83 -13.23 -3.80
CA VAL A 254 -18.42 -14.50 -4.24
C VAL A 254 -18.22 -15.60 -3.20
N MET A 255 -19.22 -16.49 -3.10
CA MET A 255 -19.10 -17.71 -2.33
C MET A 255 -18.30 -18.73 -3.13
N TYR A 256 -17.32 -19.36 -2.49
CA TYR A 256 -16.63 -20.51 -3.08
C TYR A 256 -17.61 -21.68 -3.19
N ALA A 257 -17.94 -22.07 -4.41
CA ALA A 257 -18.66 -23.32 -4.67
C ALA A 257 -17.64 -24.36 -5.17
N PRO A 258 -17.66 -25.61 -4.67
CA PRO A 258 -16.90 -26.69 -5.29
C PRO A 258 -17.26 -26.75 -6.77
N SER A 259 -16.27 -26.89 -7.65
CA SER A 259 -16.53 -27.21 -9.06
C SER A 259 -17.39 -28.48 -9.09
N ALA A 260 -18.53 -28.44 -9.80
CA ALA A 260 -19.19 -29.68 -10.21
C ALA A 260 -18.15 -30.48 -11.01
N GLU A 261 -17.83 -31.69 -10.54
CA GLU A 261 -16.96 -32.63 -11.23
C GLU A 261 -17.52 -32.94 -12.63
#